data_269bd799cc44dec3ef61a6202b7ec1dc
#
_entry.id   269bd799cc44dec3ef61a6202b7ec1dc
#
_cell.length_a   1.000
_cell.length_b   1.000
_cell.length_c   1.000
_cell.angle_alpha   90.00
_cell.angle_beta   90.00
_cell.angle_gamma   90.00
#
_symmetry.space_group_name_H-M   'P 1'
#
loop_
_entity.id
_entity.type
_entity.pdbx_description
1 polymer ?
#
loop_
_entity_poly.entity_id
_entity_poly.type
_entity_poly.pdbx_seq_one_letter_code
_entity_poly.pdbx_strand_id
1 'polypeptide(L)'
;DGGLAAIGLNIINMGLVTAAVGWVVFRLVIRLLDGAGGPTKPKVFAASFVAGLVAVPVSSLAFVLEYAIGGTGTIGWETVLVAMTGVHVLIGIGEGLIAAVAVSAIFLARPDLVYGVRDLLPKPTVTVKSAEVVA
;
A
#
# COMPACT_ATOMS: atom_id res chain seq x y z
N ASP A 1 16.91 -8.98 -2.31
CA ASP A 1 18.18 -9.24 -2.99
C ASP A 1 19.30 -9.41 -1.96
N GLY A 2 20.49 -9.85 -2.36
CA GLY A 2 21.62 -10.05 -1.43
C GLY A 2 21.62 -11.39 -0.67
N GLY A 3 20.72 -12.31 -0.98
CA GLY A 3 20.66 -13.66 -0.43
C GLY A 3 20.32 -13.71 1.07
N LEU A 4 20.67 -14.80 1.73
CA LEU A 4 20.34 -15.03 3.14
C LEU A 4 20.95 -13.99 4.09
N ALA A 5 22.11 -13.42 3.76
CA ALA A 5 22.76 -12.41 4.60
C ALA A 5 21.95 -11.09 4.69
N ALA A 6 21.16 -10.77 3.66
CA ALA A 6 20.33 -9.56 3.60
C ALA A 6 18.87 -9.79 4.02
N ILE A 7 18.49 -11.00 4.46
CA ILE A 7 17.08 -11.34 4.71
C ILE A 7 16.44 -10.43 5.76
N GLY A 8 17.18 -10.03 6.80
CA GLY A 8 16.68 -9.14 7.83
C GLY A 8 16.32 -7.75 7.27
N LEU A 9 17.22 -7.16 6.47
CA LEU A 9 17.00 -5.88 5.81
C LEU A 9 15.85 -5.97 4.80
N ASN A 10 15.76 -7.06 4.05
CA ASN A 10 14.68 -7.29 3.11
C ASN A 10 13.31 -7.37 3.82
N ILE A 11 13.23 -8.04 4.97
CA ILE A 11 11.98 -8.09 5.75
C ILE A 11 11.59 -6.70 6.24
N ILE A 12 12.54 -5.91 6.70
CA ILE A 12 12.27 -4.54 7.15
C ILE A 12 11.82 -3.66 5.98
N ASN A 13 12.61 -3.60 4.93
CA ASN A 13 12.38 -2.66 3.84
C ASN A 13 11.20 -3.08 2.94
N MET A 14 11.20 -4.32 2.46
CA MET A 14 10.18 -4.82 1.53
C MET A 14 8.92 -5.29 2.26
N GLY A 15 9.01 -5.68 3.53
CA GLY A 15 7.88 -6.07 4.35
C GLY A 15 7.29 -4.90 5.12
N LEU A 16 7.99 -4.43 6.15
CA LEU A 16 7.42 -3.46 7.09
C LEU A 16 7.30 -2.06 6.51
N VAL A 17 8.37 -1.52 5.90
CA VAL A 17 8.36 -0.15 5.33
C VAL A 17 7.35 -0.06 4.20
N THR A 18 7.39 -1.00 3.25
CA THR A 18 6.46 -1.01 2.11
C THR A 18 5.01 -1.14 2.57
N ALA A 19 4.72 -2.04 3.52
CA ALA A 19 3.36 -2.21 4.05
C ALA A 19 2.87 -0.97 4.79
N ALA A 20 3.70 -0.39 5.67
CA ALA A 20 3.32 0.79 6.44
C ALA A 20 3.08 2.01 5.53
N VAL A 21 4.01 2.30 4.62
CA VAL A 21 3.88 3.42 3.67
C VAL A 21 2.70 3.21 2.73
N GLY A 22 2.56 2.01 2.17
CA GLY A 22 1.45 1.68 1.29
C GLY A 22 0.10 1.86 1.96
N TRP A 23 -0.04 1.39 3.21
CA TRP A 23 -1.27 1.57 3.99
C TRP A 23 -1.57 3.04 4.27
N VAL A 24 -0.59 3.82 4.73
CA VAL A 24 -0.76 5.25 5.01
C VAL A 24 -1.14 6.01 3.76
N VAL A 25 -0.42 5.80 2.65
CA VAL A 25 -0.69 6.48 1.38
C VAL A 25 -2.07 6.09 0.84
N PHE A 26 -2.41 4.79 0.86
CA PHE A 26 -3.74 4.35 0.45
C PHE A 26 -4.84 5.06 1.25
N ARG A 27 -4.72 5.07 2.59
CA ARG A 27 -5.69 5.72 3.49
C ARG A 27 -5.79 7.22 3.24
N LEU A 28 -4.67 7.88 3.00
CA LEU A 28 -4.65 9.30 2.70
C LEU A 28 -5.35 9.59 1.38
N VAL A 29 -4.97 8.89 0.31
CA VAL A 29 -5.53 9.12 -1.03
C VAL A 29 -7.01 8.77 -1.09
N ILE A 30 -7.43 7.64 -0.50
CA ILE A 30 -8.85 7.27 -0.52
C ILE A 30 -9.71 8.29 0.23
N ARG A 31 -9.24 8.83 1.35
CA ARG A 31 -9.96 9.87 2.09
C ARG A 31 -10.01 11.20 1.34
N LEU A 32 -8.94 11.58 0.65
CA LEU A 32 -8.92 12.78 -0.20
C LEU A 32 -9.91 12.67 -1.39
N LEU A 33 -10.08 11.46 -1.92
CA LEU A 33 -10.99 11.18 -3.02
C LEU A 33 -12.43 10.92 -2.57
N ASP A 34 -12.65 10.68 -1.28
CA ASP A 34 -13.91 10.16 -0.74
C ASP A 34 -14.94 11.26 -0.54
N GLY A 35 -15.11 12.24 -1.24
CA GLY A 35 -16.24 13.18 -1.09
C GLY A 35 -17.55 12.49 -0.63
N ALA A 36 -18.68 13.12 -0.76
CA ALA A 36 -19.98 12.68 -0.20
C ALA A 36 -20.53 11.33 -0.71
N GLY A 37 -19.85 10.62 -1.61
CA GLY A 37 -20.38 9.43 -2.28
C GLY A 37 -19.81 8.07 -1.85
N GLY A 38 -18.93 8.03 -0.86
CA GLY A 38 -18.28 6.79 -0.42
C GLY A 38 -17.23 6.23 -1.40
N PRO A 39 -16.55 5.12 -1.04
CA PRO A 39 -15.52 4.50 -1.87
C PRO A 39 -16.14 3.84 -3.11
N THR A 40 -15.53 4.09 -4.26
CA THR A 40 -15.90 3.49 -5.54
C THR A 40 -14.71 2.78 -6.17
N LYS A 41 -14.97 1.89 -7.14
CA LYS A 41 -13.90 1.16 -7.84
C LYS A 41 -12.80 2.09 -8.38
N PRO A 42 -13.07 3.19 -9.11
CA PRO A 42 -12.01 4.07 -9.61
C PRO A 42 -11.23 4.77 -8.50
N LYS A 43 -11.87 5.12 -7.38
CA LYS A 43 -11.18 5.70 -6.21
C LYS A 43 -10.25 4.69 -5.55
N VAL A 44 -10.71 3.45 -5.36
CA VAL A 44 -9.91 2.35 -4.81
C VAL A 44 -8.75 2.03 -5.74
N PHE A 45 -8.98 1.98 -7.06
CA PHE A 45 -7.93 1.78 -8.05
C PHE A 45 -6.85 2.86 -7.94
N ALA A 46 -7.24 4.14 -7.96
CA ALA A 46 -6.31 5.26 -7.87
C ALA A 46 -5.53 5.25 -6.55
N ALA A 47 -6.21 5.00 -5.42
CA ALA A 47 -5.55 4.93 -4.11
C ALA A 47 -4.54 3.78 -4.03
N SER A 48 -4.88 2.61 -4.56
CA SER A 48 -3.97 1.46 -4.60
C SER A 48 -2.77 1.69 -5.53
N PHE A 49 -3.02 2.30 -6.70
CA PHE A 49 -1.95 2.64 -7.64
C PHE A 49 -0.93 3.59 -7.01
N VAL A 50 -1.41 4.70 -6.43
CA VAL A 50 -0.54 5.71 -5.79
C VAL A 50 0.18 5.11 -4.58
N ALA A 51 -0.48 4.23 -3.81
CA ALA A 51 0.14 3.55 -2.68
C ALA A 51 1.33 2.69 -3.11
N GLY A 52 1.19 1.86 -4.14
CA GLY A 52 2.29 1.05 -4.68
C GLY A 52 3.39 1.91 -5.30
N LEU A 53 3.01 2.91 -6.12
CA LEU A 53 3.94 3.83 -6.76
C LEU A 53 4.84 4.56 -5.75
N VAL A 54 4.33 4.90 -4.57
CA VAL A 54 5.08 5.62 -3.53
C VAL A 54 5.81 4.66 -2.59
N ALA A 55 5.19 3.56 -2.19
CA ALA A 55 5.75 2.65 -1.20
C ALA A 55 7.07 2.01 -1.66
N VAL A 56 7.18 1.66 -2.94
CA VAL A 56 8.36 0.99 -3.50
C VAL A 56 9.59 1.89 -3.50
N PRO A 57 9.55 3.13 -4.04
CA PRO A 57 10.70 4.04 -3.92
C PRO A 57 11.05 4.41 -2.48
N VAL A 58 10.05 4.58 -1.59
CA VAL A 58 10.33 4.86 -0.17
C VAL A 58 11.04 3.70 0.51
N SER A 59 10.69 2.46 0.19
CA SER A 59 11.43 1.29 0.65
C SER A 59 12.88 1.27 0.17
N SER A 60 13.14 1.67 -1.08
CA SER A 60 14.49 1.80 -1.59
C SER A 60 15.30 2.91 -0.91
N LEU A 61 14.66 4.01 -0.53
CA LEU A 61 15.30 5.08 0.24
C LEU A 61 15.67 4.61 1.65
N ALA A 62 14.87 3.76 2.29
CA ALA A 62 15.23 3.15 3.56
C ALA A 62 16.51 2.31 3.43
N PHE A 63 16.62 1.50 2.38
CA PHE A 63 17.86 0.77 2.07
C PHE A 63 19.06 1.70 1.85
N VAL A 64 18.89 2.80 1.12
CA VAL A 64 19.96 3.78 0.89
C VAL A 64 20.44 4.39 2.21
N LEU A 65 19.52 4.69 3.11
CA LEU A 65 19.85 5.19 4.45
C LEU A 65 20.65 4.17 5.26
N GLU A 66 20.24 2.91 5.26
CA GLU A 66 20.96 1.83 5.91
C GLU A 66 22.37 1.65 5.33
N TYR A 67 22.48 1.72 4.00
CA TYR A 67 23.78 1.67 3.31
C TYR A 67 24.67 2.87 3.66
N ALA A 68 24.13 4.07 3.77
CA ALA A 68 24.89 5.26 4.14
C ALA A 68 25.44 5.20 5.59
N ILE A 69 24.71 4.52 6.50
CA ILE A 69 25.09 4.40 7.92
C ILE A 69 26.08 3.24 8.14
N GLY A 70 25.87 2.09 7.49
CA GLY A 70 26.58 0.85 7.82
C GLY A 70 27.17 0.10 6.61
N GLY A 71 27.08 0.63 5.41
CA GLY A 71 27.61 0.00 4.20
C GLY A 71 29.15 -0.02 4.19
N THR A 72 29.72 -1.21 3.94
CA THR A 72 31.17 -1.41 3.83
C THR A 72 31.67 -1.41 2.38
N GLY A 73 30.79 -1.14 1.42
CA GLY A 73 31.12 -1.10 0.01
C GLY A 73 31.95 0.12 -0.39
N THR A 74 32.65 0.03 -1.51
CA THR A 74 33.46 1.12 -2.09
C THR A 74 32.66 2.13 -2.92
N ILE A 75 31.37 1.85 -3.15
CA ILE A 75 30.49 2.71 -3.94
C ILE A 75 29.95 3.83 -3.04
N GLY A 76 30.05 5.09 -3.48
CA GLY A 76 29.49 6.21 -2.75
C GLY A 76 27.96 6.09 -2.62
N TRP A 77 27.43 6.46 -1.47
CA TRP A 77 25.99 6.36 -1.17
C TRP A 77 25.13 7.20 -2.13
N GLU A 78 25.66 8.27 -2.70
CA GLU A 78 24.98 9.10 -3.70
C GLU A 78 24.71 8.33 -5.00
N THR A 79 25.68 7.49 -5.41
CA THR A 79 25.51 6.61 -6.57
C THR A 79 24.45 5.56 -6.31
N VAL A 80 24.47 4.98 -5.11
CA VAL A 80 23.46 4.01 -4.67
C VAL A 80 22.08 4.66 -4.62
N LEU A 81 21.98 5.89 -4.10
CA LEU A 81 20.73 6.65 -4.06
C LEU A 81 20.11 6.82 -5.45
N VAL A 82 20.87 7.30 -6.42
CA VAL A 82 20.36 7.55 -7.77
C VAL A 82 19.96 6.25 -8.46
N ALA A 83 20.83 5.22 -8.38
CA ALA A 83 20.58 3.94 -9.01
C ALA A 83 19.36 3.22 -8.40
N MET A 84 19.31 3.11 -7.09
CA MET A 84 18.22 2.43 -6.37
C MET A 84 16.89 3.14 -6.55
N THR A 85 16.85 4.45 -6.30
CA THR A 85 15.60 5.20 -6.41
C THR A 85 15.09 5.23 -7.84
N GLY A 86 15.96 5.45 -8.83
CA GLY A 86 15.58 5.49 -10.24
C GLY A 86 14.94 4.19 -10.72
N VAL A 87 15.57 3.05 -10.41
CA VAL A 87 15.02 1.72 -10.76
C VAL A 87 13.71 1.46 -10.00
N HIS A 88 13.64 1.80 -8.71
CA HIS A 88 12.46 1.51 -7.88
C HIS A 88 11.25 2.41 -8.22
N VAL A 89 11.45 3.59 -8.81
CA VAL A 89 10.33 4.37 -9.40
C VAL A 89 9.70 3.59 -10.56
N LEU A 90 10.51 3.00 -11.45
CA LEU A 90 9.98 2.19 -12.55
C LEU A 90 9.27 0.93 -12.05
N ILE A 91 9.86 0.25 -11.07
CA ILE A 91 9.23 -0.92 -10.40
C ILE A 91 7.91 -0.50 -9.74
N GLY A 92 7.89 0.65 -9.06
CA GLY A 92 6.72 1.19 -8.38
C GLY A 92 5.53 1.45 -9.31
N ILE A 93 5.78 1.82 -10.56
CA ILE A 93 4.72 1.94 -11.59
C ILE A 93 4.08 0.57 -11.83
N GLY A 94 4.89 -0.46 -12.05
CA GLY A 94 4.41 -1.83 -12.28
C GLY A 94 3.66 -2.39 -11.05
N GLU A 95 4.25 -2.30 -9.87
CA GLU A 95 3.65 -2.78 -8.64
C GLU A 95 2.38 -2.01 -8.26
N GLY A 96 2.38 -0.69 -8.46
CA GLY A 96 1.19 0.13 -8.30
C GLY A 96 0.03 -0.33 -9.19
N LEU A 97 0.32 -0.66 -10.46
CA LEU A 97 -0.70 -1.17 -11.38
C LEU A 97 -1.24 -2.53 -10.95
N ILE A 98 -0.35 -3.45 -10.58
CA ILE A 98 -0.74 -4.78 -10.07
C ILE A 98 -1.60 -4.65 -8.81
N ALA A 99 -1.17 -3.83 -7.84
CA ALA A 99 -1.92 -3.57 -6.63
C ALA A 99 -3.30 -2.96 -6.93
N ALA A 100 -3.37 -1.98 -7.84
CA ALA A 100 -4.61 -1.33 -8.22
C ALA A 100 -5.62 -2.32 -8.83
N VAL A 101 -5.17 -3.20 -9.71
CA VAL A 101 -6.03 -4.24 -10.32
C VAL A 101 -6.47 -5.24 -9.26
N ALA A 102 -5.55 -5.78 -8.45
CA ALA A 102 -5.85 -6.79 -7.45
C ALA A 102 -6.80 -6.29 -6.36
N VAL A 103 -6.50 -5.13 -5.77
CA VAL A 103 -7.34 -4.55 -4.70
C VAL A 103 -8.72 -4.13 -5.23
N SER A 104 -8.78 -3.61 -6.47
CA SER A 104 -10.08 -3.28 -7.09
C SER A 104 -10.93 -4.52 -7.37
N ALA A 105 -10.32 -5.64 -7.75
CA ALA A 105 -11.02 -6.91 -7.93
C ALA A 105 -11.58 -7.44 -6.60
N ILE A 106 -10.77 -7.36 -5.52
CA ILE A 106 -11.23 -7.72 -4.17
C ILE A 106 -12.37 -6.78 -3.73
N PHE A 107 -12.23 -5.47 -3.95
CA PHE A 107 -13.26 -4.49 -3.59
C PHE A 107 -14.60 -4.75 -4.28
N LEU A 108 -14.58 -5.18 -5.54
CA LEU A 108 -15.83 -5.54 -6.27
C LEU A 108 -16.49 -6.80 -5.73
N ALA A 109 -15.70 -7.80 -5.35
CA ALA A 109 -16.21 -9.08 -4.85
C ALA A 109 -16.57 -9.01 -3.36
N ARG A 110 -15.73 -8.40 -2.54
CA ARG A 110 -15.82 -8.35 -1.08
C ARG A 110 -15.24 -7.03 -0.56
N PRO A 111 -15.99 -5.92 -0.62
CA PRO A 111 -15.51 -4.61 -0.18
C PRO A 111 -15.14 -4.57 1.31
N ASP A 112 -15.76 -5.42 2.12
CA ASP A 112 -15.48 -5.58 3.56
C ASP A 112 -14.06 -6.11 3.86
N LEU A 113 -13.42 -6.78 2.90
CA LEU A 113 -12.05 -7.27 3.03
C LEU A 113 -10.99 -6.21 2.71
N VAL A 114 -11.37 -5.10 2.09
CA VAL A 114 -10.48 -3.97 1.87
C VAL A 114 -10.47 -3.08 3.11
N TYR A 115 -9.63 -3.42 4.08
CA TYR A 115 -9.58 -2.73 5.38
C TYR A 115 -9.37 -1.21 5.27
N GLY A 116 -8.69 -0.75 4.22
CA GLY A 116 -8.46 0.66 3.98
C GLY A 116 -9.71 1.49 3.68
N VAL A 117 -10.83 0.86 3.32
CA VAL A 117 -12.12 1.54 3.06
C VAL A 117 -13.24 1.11 4.01
N ARG A 118 -12.99 0.19 4.90
CA ARG A 118 -14.02 -0.46 5.72
C ARG A 118 -14.85 0.52 6.55
N ASP A 119 -14.24 1.56 7.09
CA ASP A 119 -14.89 2.61 7.87
C ASP A 119 -15.68 3.61 7.01
N LEU A 120 -15.48 3.58 5.71
CA LEU A 120 -16.18 4.42 4.72
C LEU A 120 -17.38 3.70 4.08
N LEU A 121 -17.51 2.39 4.32
CA LEU A 121 -18.64 1.61 3.80
C LEU A 121 -19.92 1.88 4.61
N PRO A 122 -21.10 1.83 3.98
CA PRO A 122 -22.38 1.89 4.69
C PRO A 122 -22.44 0.80 5.77
N LYS A 123 -22.81 1.18 6.98
CA LYS A 123 -23.03 0.20 8.05
C LYS A 123 -24.27 -0.63 7.72
N PRO A 124 -24.21 -1.98 7.86
CA PRO A 124 -25.39 -2.79 7.67
C PRO A 124 -26.47 -2.38 8.67
N THR A 125 -27.62 -1.96 8.19
CA THR A 125 -28.80 -1.72 9.00
C THR A 125 -29.38 -3.09 9.38
N VAL A 126 -29.18 -3.51 10.62
CA VAL A 126 -29.85 -4.69 11.17
C VAL A 126 -31.31 -4.31 11.40
N THR A 127 -32.19 -4.60 10.46
CA THR A 127 -33.62 -4.53 10.67
C THR A 127 -34.02 -5.73 11.52
N VAL A 128 -34.12 -5.54 12.83
CA VAL A 128 -34.74 -6.54 13.71
C VAL A 128 -36.21 -6.59 13.32
N LYS A 129 -36.61 -7.63 12.58
CA LYS A 129 -38.02 -7.96 12.40
C LYS A 129 -38.56 -8.31 13.79
N SER A 130 -39.31 -7.40 14.40
CA SER A 130 -40.06 -7.72 15.60
C SER A 130 -40.91 -8.93 15.30
N ALA A 131 -40.63 -10.05 16.00
CA ALA A 131 -41.52 -11.20 15.95
C ALA A 131 -42.89 -10.70 16.44
N GLU A 132 -43.86 -10.65 15.55
CA GLU A 132 -45.24 -10.48 15.92
C GLU A 132 -45.58 -11.65 16.85
N VAL A 133 -45.75 -11.33 18.13
CA VAL A 133 -46.29 -12.28 19.12
C VAL A 133 -47.74 -12.47 18.69
N VAL A 134 -48.01 -13.61 18.03
CA VAL A 134 -49.37 -14.11 17.82
C VAL A 134 -49.87 -14.52 19.19
N ALA A 135 -50.75 -13.69 19.75
CA ALA A 135 -51.51 -14.02 20.93
C ALA A 135 -52.71 -14.91 20.55
#